data_840ce4c52a9c844fe662a2290f064af1
#
_entry.id   840ce4c52a9c844fe662a2290f064af1
#
_cell.length_a   1.000
_cell.length_b   1.000
_cell.length_c   1.000
_cell.angle_alpha   90.00
_cell.angle_beta   90.00
_cell.angle_gamma   90.00
#
_symmetry.space_group_name_H-M   'P 1'
#
loop_
_entity.id
_entity.type
_entity.pdbx_description
1 polymer ?
#
loop_
_entity_poly.entity_id
_entity_poly.type
_entity_poly.pdbx_seq_one_letter_code
_entity_poly.pdbx_strand_id
1 'polypeptide(L)'
;EIIWGNEGFYAITGLSDGCRYQTLESVVPGFTTGWLREGRNELPGDQLIGTRRYRIYGNYVRSEDDATTVRLATIFFADMTEMFNVRDEFLRTRPITAVILIDNYDELMESTPSAYVPQLQAQIYKEINDWTAEHSGMLIKYEKDKYFIIFEYRHLEQFIKNKFEILNKIRSISEKNTIPATVSIGI
;
A
#
# COMPACT_ATOMS: atom_id res chain seq x y z
N GLU A 1 21.74 14.90 -26.24
CA GLU A 1 23.07 14.80 -25.59
C GLU A 1 23.14 15.69 -24.35
N ILE A 2 23.87 15.26 -23.33
CA ILE A 2 24.09 16.02 -22.09
C ILE A 2 25.21 17.03 -22.36
N ILE A 3 24.91 18.30 -22.16
CA ILE A 3 25.90 19.37 -22.33
C ILE A 3 26.52 19.73 -20.97
N TRP A 4 25.67 19.78 -19.94
CA TRP A 4 26.07 20.17 -18.60
C TRP A 4 25.09 19.58 -17.57
N GLY A 5 25.58 19.26 -16.39
CA GLY A 5 24.83 18.87 -15.21
C GLY A 5 25.40 19.52 -13.95
N ASN A 6 24.56 19.73 -12.94
CA ASN A 6 25.00 20.14 -11.63
C ASN A 6 25.45 18.95 -10.76
N GLU A 7 26.05 19.22 -9.61
CA GLU A 7 26.50 18.18 -8.67
C GLU A 7 25.38 17.20 -8.29
N GLY A 8 24.14 17.70 -8.11
CA GLY A 8 22.99 16.86 -7.82
C GLY A 8 22.68 15.86 -8.93
N PHE A 9 22.76 16.28 -10.19
CA PHE A 9 22.58 15.41 -11.34
C PHE A 9 23.66 14.31 -11.39
N TYR A 10 24.91 14.67 -11.15
CA TYR A 10 26.01 13.69 -11.11
C TYR A 10 25.86 12.71 -9.95
N ALA A 11 25.42 13.18 -8.79
CA ALA A 11 25.16 12.31 -7.64
C ALA A 11 24.02 11.31 -7.89
N ILE A 12 22.97 11.73 -8.59
CA ILE A 12 21.83 10.87 -8.93
C ILE A 12 22.19 9.81 -9.95
N THR A 13 22.95 10.20 -10.98
CA THR A 13 23.27 9.34 -12.13
C THR A 13 24.53 8.51 -11.95
N GLY A 14 25.35 8.82 -10.94
CA GLY A 14 26.66 8.20 -10.74
C GLY A 14 27.70 8.61 -11.78
N LEU A 15 27.39 9.61 -12.58
CA LEU A 15 28.28 10.12 -13.62
C LEU A 15 29.30 11.10 -13.05
N SER A 16 30.42 11.25 -13.76
CA SER A 16 31.38 12.29 -13.53
C SER A 16 31.32 13.33 -14.66
N ASP A 17 32.07 14.42 -14.52
CA ASP A 17 32.15 15.49 -15.53
C ASP A 17 32.46 15.03 -16.97
N GLY A 18 32.88 13.77 -17.14
CA GLY A 18 33.15 13.15 -18.46
C GLY A 18 31.92 12.64 -19.21
N CYS A 19 30.69 12.83 -18.71
CA CYS A 19 29.45 12.37 -19.35
C CYS A 19 28.96 13.24 -20.52
N ARG A 20 29.72 14.28 -20.86
CA ARG A 20 29.43 15.12 -22.02
C ARG A 20 29.28 14.25 -23.28
N TYR A 21 28.26 14.52 -24.06
CA TYR A 21 27.89 13.80 -25.29
C TYR A 21 27.17 12.44 -25.08
N GLN A 22 26.94 11.99 -23.85
CA GLN A 22 26.01 10.87 -23.61
C GLN A 22 24.57 11.34 -23.76
N THR A 23 23.69 10.44 -24.14
CA THR A 23 22.25 10.75 -24.19
C THR A 23 21.64 10.56 -22.81
N LEU A 24 20.65 11.37 -22.44
CA LEU A 24 19.98 11.21 -21.17
C LEU A 24 19.21 9.88 -21.09
N GLU A 25 18.72 9.40 -22.22
CA GLU A 25 18.09 8.07 -22.33
C GLU A 25 19.03 6.92 -21.98
N SER A 26 20.34 7.06 -22.24
CA SER A 26 21.32 6.02 -21.89
C SER A 26 21.68 6.01 -20.40
N VAL A 27 21.45 7.13 -19.72
CA VAL A 27 21.87 7.36 -18.33
C VAL A 27 20.72 7.18 -17.35
N VAL A 28 19.53 7.59 -17.74
CA VAL A 28 18.32 7.50 -16.91
C VAL A 28 17.39 6.45 -17.50
N PRO A 29 17.26 5.28 -16.87
CA PRO A 29 16.37 4.22 -17.34
C PRO A 29 14.92 4.71 -17.49
N GLY A 30 14.32 4.46 -18.64
CA GLY A 30 12.93 4.84 -18.92
C GLY A 30 12.73 6.30 -19.31
N PHE A 31 13.78 7.12 -19.33
CA PHE A 31 13.68 8.49 -19.84
C PHE A 31 13.50 8.49 -21.36
N THR A 32 12.61 9.33 -21.85
CA THR A 32 12.40 9.56 -23.28
C THR A 32 12.27 11.07 -23.53
N THR A 33 12.57 11.53 -24.74
CA THR A 33 12.45 12.96 -25.10
C THR A 33 11.13 13.30 -25.80
N GLY A 34 10.27 12.31 -26.04
CA GLY A 34 9.02 12.47 -26.77
C GLY A 34 8.09 13.53 -26.16
N TRP A 35 7.91 13.51 -24.86
CA TRP A 35 7.04 14.43 -24.12
C TRP A 35 7.45 15.90 -24.27
N LEU A 36 8.76 16.18 -24.32
CA LEU A 36 9.27 17.54 -24.58
C LEU A 36 8.91 18.00 -25.99
N ARG A 37 8.98 17.11 -26.99
CA ARG A 37 8.60 17.44 -28.39
C ARG A 37 7.12 17.69 -28.53
N GLU A 38 6.29 17.03 -27.72
CA GLU A 38 4.85 17.24 -27.62
C GLU A 38 4.47 18.52 -26.85
N GLY A 39 5.46 19.28 -26.35
CA GLY A 39 5.23 20.52 -25.60
C GLY A 39 4.80 20.32 -24.16
N ARG A 40 4.98 19.12 -23.61
CA ARG A 40 4.74 18.84 -22.19
C ARG A 40 5.93 19.33 -21.37
N ASN A 41 5.64 19.81 -20.18
CA ASN A 41 6.66 20.29 -19.23
C ASN A 41 7.06 19.25 -18.19
N GLU A 42 6.42 18.08 -18.19
CA GLU A 42 6.62 17.00 -17.23
C GLU A 42 6.65 15.65 -17.95
N LEU A 43 7.61 14.80 -17.58
CA LEU A 43 7.66 13.41 -18.03
C LEU A 43 6.49 12.63 -17.41
N PRO A 44 5.68 11.93 -18.21
CA PRO A 44 4.62 11.10 -17.68
C PRO A 44 5.14 9.99 -16.75
N GLY A 45 4.65 9.98 -15.51
CA GLY A 45 5.03 9.00 -14.49
C GLY A 45 6.34 9.35 -13.77
N ASP A 46 6.48 8.76 -12.59
CA ASP A 46 7.66 8.96 -11.76
C ASP A 46 8.78 8.00 -12.18
N GLN A 47 10.03 8.43 -12.09
CA GLN A 47 11.19 7.63 -12.45
C GLN A 47 11.90 7.10 -11.20
N LEU A 48 12.16 5.81 -11.18
CA LEU A 48 12.98 5.19 -10.14
C LEU A 48 14.44 5.18 -10.60
N ILE A 49 15.30 5.92 -9.89
CA ILE A 49 16.75 5.96 -10.14
C ILE A 49 17.44 5.48 -8.86
N GLY A 50 18.05 4.31 -8.91
CA GLY A 50 18.53 3.64 -7.71
C GLY A 50 17.36 3.30 -6.77
N THR A 51 17.40 3.82 -5.54
CA THR A 51 16.36 3.63 -4.53
C THR A 51 15.42 4.84 -4.37
N ARG A 52 15.60 5.89 -5.19
CA ARG A 52 14.89 7.15 -5.09
C ARG A 52 13.92 7.34 -6.24
N ARG A 53 12.80 8.00 -5.94
CA ARG A 53 11.76 8.34 -6.93
C ARG A 53 11.87 9.81 -7.31
N TYR A 54 12.00 10.05 -8.61
CA TYR A 54 12.12 11.38 -9.16
C TYR A 54 10.95 11.71 -10.07
N ARG A 55 10.48 12.95 -9.96
CA ARG A 55 9.61 13.56 -10.96
C ARG A 55 10.48 14.44 -11.84
N ILE A 56 10.34 14.30 -13.15
CA ILE A 56 11.21 14.95 -14.11
C ILE A 56 10.42 16.02 -14.85
N TYR A 57 10.93 17.23 -14.79
CA TYR A 57 10.41 18.39 -15.49
C TYR A 57 11.39 18.86 -16.55
N GLY A 58 10.90 19.50 -17.61
CA GLY A 58 11.76 20.04 -18.64
C GLY A 58 11.10 21.10 -19.49
N ASN A 59 11.93 21.98 -19.97
CA ASN A 59 11.52 23.04 -20.90
C ASN A 59 12.52 23.18 -22.02
N TYR A 60 12.05 23.44 -23.23
CA TYR A 60 12.93 23.90 -24.31
C TYR A 60 13.32 25.35 -24.08
N VAL A 61 14.62 25.61 -24.20
CA VAL A 61 15.16 26.96 -24.29
C VAL A 61 15.07 27.37 -25.76
N ARG A 62 14.25 28.38 -26.07
CA ARG A 62 14.21 28.98 -27.42
C ARG A 62 15.47 29.81 -27.58
N SER A 63 16.28 29.51 -28.60
CA SER A 63 17.29 30.44 -29.09
C SER A 63 16.60 31.42 -30.01
N GLU A 64 16.82 32.74 -29.86
CA GLU A 64 16.32 33.78 -30.74
C GLU A 64 17.08 33.84 -32.07
N ASP A 65 18.19 33.09 -32.23
CA ASP A 65 18.95 33.02 -33.46
C ASP A 65 18.35 32.01 -34.46
N ASP A 66 17.69 32.50 -35.47
CA ASP A 66 17.07 31.73 -36.58
C ASP A 66 18.08 30.91 -37.42
N ALA A 67 19.37 30.99 -37.12
CA ALA A 67 20.42 30.40 -37.98
C ALA A 67 20.89 28.99 -37.53
N THR A 68 20.56 28.55 -36.33
CA THR A 68 21.00 27.24 -35.83
C THR A 68 19.86 26.43 -35.23
N THR A 69 19.58 25.28 -35.84
CA THR A 69 18.53 24.32 -35.45
C THR A 69 18.87 23.58 -34.13
N VAL A 70 19.71 24.13 -33.25
CA VAL A 70 20.07 23.52 -31.99
C VAL A 70 18.98 23.78 -30.97
N ARG A 71 18.25 22.74 -30.58
CA ARG A 71 17.25 22.82 -29.50
C ARG A 71 17.91 22.45 -28.20
N LEU A 72 18.03 23.40 -27.30
CA LEU A 72 18.45 23.18 -25.92
C LEU A 72 17.22 22.91 -25.04
N ALA A 73 17.37 21.97 -24.12
CA ALA A 73 16.37 21.72 -23.09
C ALA A 73 17.00 21.74 -21.71
N THR A 74 16.32 22.32 -20.75
CA THR A 74 16.69 22.20 -19.33
C THR A 74 15.81 21.15 -18.69
N ILE A 75 16.43 20.19 -18.00
CA ILE A 75 15.73 19.09 -17.32
C ILE A 75 16.00 19.20 -15.82
N PHE A 76 14.94 19.08 -15.03
CA PHE A 76 14.98 19.13 -13.57
C PHE A 76 14.53 17.80 -12.99
N PHE A 77 15.31 17.25 -12.07
CA PHE A 77 15.00 16.07 -11.29
C PHE A 77 14.55 16.48 -9.90
N ALA A 78 13.28 16.38 -9.61
CA ALA A 78 12.75 16.63 -8.27
C ALA A 78 12.69 15.30 -7.50
N ASP A 79 13.45 15.21 -6.40
CA ASP A 79 13.38 14.05 -5.51
C ASP A 79 12.06 14.07 -4.75
N MET A 80 11.22 13.10 -5.04
CA MET A 80 9.89 12.93 -4.46
C MET A 80 9.84 11.74 -3.49
N THR A 81 10.98 11.13 -3.19
CA THR A 81 11.06 9.89 -2.41
C THR A 81 10.34 9.99 -1.07
N GLU A 82 10.61 11.04 -0.32
CA GLU A 82 10.00 11.25 0.99
C GLU A 82 8.46 11.41 0.88
N MET A 83 8.02 12.22 -0.08
CA MET A 83 6.58 12.42 -0.31
C MET A 83 5.87 11.11 -0.66
N PHE A 84 6.48 10.28 -1.51
CA PHE A 84 5.91 8.97 -1.85
C PHE A 84 5.91 8.02 -0.66
N ASN A 85 6.98 7.99 0.13
CA ASN A 85 7.06 7.15 1.32
C ASN A 85 5.98 7.54 2.34
N VAL A 86 5.80 8.83 2.61
CA VAL A 86 4.75 9.34 3.50
C VAL A 86 3.36 8.97 2.96
N ARG A 87 3.12 9.17 1.66
CA ARG A 87 1.85 8.82 1.03
C ARG A 87 1.58 7.31 1.11
N ASP A 88 2.57 6.49 0.77
CA ASP A 88 2.43 5.04 0.79
C ASP A 88 2.18 4.54 2.22
N GLU A 89 2.87 5.11 3.23
CA GLU A 89 2.62 4.78 4.64
C GLU A 89 1.23 5.23 5.07
N PHE A 90 0.80 6.45 4.72
CA PHE A 90 -0.56 6.92 4.98
C PHE A 90 -1.63 5.99 4.40
N LEU A 91 -1.41 5.50 3.17
CA LEU A 91 -2.34 4.57 2.54
C LEU A 91 -2.37 3.21 3.24
N ARG A 92 -1.22 2.74 3.74
CA ARG A 92 -1.08 1.45 4.42
C ARG A 92 -1.63 1.47 5.84
N THR A 93 -1.57 2.61 6.52
CA THR A 93 -2.05 2.79 7.91
C THR A 93 -3.51 3.24 7.99
N ARG A 94 -4.19 3.45 6.85
CA ARG A 94 -5.62 3.80 6.88
C ARG A 94 -6.42 2.78 7.67
N PRO A 95 -7.30 3.21 8.60
CA PRO A 95 -8.16 2.30 9.33
C PRO A 95 -9.17 1.65 8.40
N ILE A 96 -9.34 0.36 8.57
CA ILE A 96 -10.41 -0.43 7.97
C ILE A 96 -11.24 -1.01 9.10
N THR A 97 -12.52 -1.09 8.88
CA THR A 97 -13.46 -1.68 9.81
C THR A 97 -13.98 -3.01 9.26
N ALA A 98 -14.11 -3.98 10.14
CA ALA A 98 -14.75 -5.25 9.82
C ALA A 98 -15.73 -5.63 10.93
N VAL A 99 -16.76 -6.37 10.55
CA VAL A 99 -17.72 -6.97 11.48
C VAL A 99 -17.65 -8.47 11.36
N ILE A 100 -17.38 -9.15 12.46
CA ILE A 100 -17.55 -10.59 12.57
C ILE A 100 -18.92 -10.85 13.18
N LEU A 101 -19.73 -11.68 12.51
CA LEU A 101 -21.05 -12.11 12.93
C LEU A 101 -21.04 -13.62 13.13
N ILE A 102 -21.56 -14.07 14.27
CA ILE A 102 -21.87 -15.49 14.49
C ILE A 102 -23.31 -15.70 14.04
N ASP A 103 -23.48 -16.25 12.83
CA ASP A 103 -24.77 -16.28 12.15
C ASP A 103 -25.83 -17.09 12.90
N ASN A 104 -25.44 -18.20 13.51
CA ASN A 104 -26.32 -19.10 14.27
C ASN A 104 -26.11 -19.03 15.80
N TYR A 105 -25.83 -17.83 16.31
CA TYR A 105 -25.47 -17.65 17.73
C TYR A 105 -26.49 -18.25 18.69
N ASP A 106 -27.77 -17.96 18.51
CA ASP A 106 -28.83 -18.41 19.44
C ASP A 106 -28.96 -19.94 19.42
N GLU A 107 -29.00 -20.56 18.24
CA GLU A 107 -29.02 -22.02 18.09
C GLU A 107 -27.80 -22.68 18.72
N LEU A 108 -26.62 -22.09 18.55
CA LEU A 108 -25.37 -22.57 19.13
C LEU A 108 -25.44 -22.53 20.67
N MET A 109 -25.94 -21.47 21.25
CA MET A 109 -26.08 -21.32 22.71
C MET A 109 -27.14 -22.26 23.28
N GLU A 110 -28.28 -22.42 22.60
CA GLU A 110 -29.36 -23.35 22.99
C GLU A 110 -28.94 -24.83 22.92
N SER A 111 -28.11 -25.18 21.94
CA SER A 111 -27.59 -26.55 21.78
C SER A 111 -26.46 -26.89 22.77
N THR A 112 -25.89 -25.87 23.41
CA THR A 112 -24.80 -26.03 24.38
C THR A 112 -25.36 -26.21 25.80
N PRO A 113 -24.96 -27.23 26.57
CA PRO A 113 -25.40 -27.36 27.94
C PRO A 113 -25.12 -26.08 28.76
N SER A 114 -26.11 -25.60 29.53
CA SER A 114 -26.08 -24.30 30.20
C SER A 114 -24.82 -24.03 31.04
N ALA A 115 -24.26 -25.06 31.64
CA ALA A 115 -23.00 -24.97 32.41
C ALA A 115 -21.77 -24.60 31.56
N TYR A 116 -21.80 -24.87 30.25
CA TYR A 116 -20.67 -24.64 29.34
C TYR A 116 -20.84 -23.37 28.46
N VAL A 117 -22.04 -22.77 28.42
CA VAL A 117 -22.29 -21.56 27.63
C VAL A 117 -21.33 -20.41 27.95
N PRO A 118 -21.06 -20.07 29.24
CA PRO A 118 -20.12 -18.99 29.55
C PRO A 118 -18.68 -19.29 29.07
N GLN A 119 -18.28 -20.56 29.17
CA GLN A 119 -16.95 -20.98 28.71
C GLN A 119 -16.82 -20.87 27.20
N LEU A 120 -17.85 -21.30 26.44
CA LEU A 120 -17.87 -21.20 24.99
C LEU A 120 -17.81 -19.73 24.53
N GLN A 121 -18.61 -18.85 25.15
CA GLN A 121 -18.60 -17.42 24.88
C GLN A 121 -17.23 -16.78 25.14
N ALA A 122 -16.60 -17.12 26.28
CA ALA A 122 -15.30 -16.62 26.64
C ALA A 122 -14.21 -17.09 25.65
N GLN A 123 -14.32 -18.33 25.19
CA GLN A 123 -13.36 -18.91 24.25
C GLN A 123 -13.48 -18.26 22.87
N ILE A 124 -14.69 -18.06 22.37
CA ILE A 124 -14.93 -17.33 21.10
C ILE A 124 -14.39 -15.91 21.20
N TYR A 125 -14.72 -15.19 22.27
CA TYR A 125 -14.21 -13.83 22.49
C TYR A 125 -12.69 -13.79 22.51
N LYS A 126 -12.07 -14.74 23.22
CA LYS A 126 -10.63 -14.83 23.33
C LYS A 126 -9.96 -15.01 21.95
N GLU A 127 -10.44 -15.94 21.13
CA GLU A 127 -9.87 -16.19 19.81
C GLU A 127 -9.96 -14.96 18.90
N ILE A 128 -11.12 -14.26 18.91
CA ILE A 128 -11.29 -13.02 18.14
C ILE A 128 -10.35 -11.93 18.66
N ASN A 129 -10.25 -11.80 20.00
CA ASN A 129 -9.39 -10.80 20.63
C ASN A 129 -7.90 -11.06 20.33
N ASP A 130 -7.46 -12.28 20.48
CA ASP A 130 -6.05 -12.66 20.23
C ASP A 130 -5.70 -12.44 18.76
N TRP A 131 -6.56 -12.88 17.83
CA TRP A 131 -6.36 -12.63 16.41
C TRP A 131 -6.32 -11.12 16.08
N THR A 132 -7.18 -10.33 16.68
CA THR A 132 -7.21 -8.87 16.49
C THR A 132 -5.93 -8.23 17.03
N ALA A 133 -5.48 -8.66 18.22
CA ALA A 133 -4.27 -8.13 18.85
C ALA A 133 -2.99 -8.49 18.09
N GLU A 134 -2.90 -9.70 17.53
CA GLU A 134 -1.77 -10.13 16.67
C GLU A 134 -1.57 -9.19 15.48
N HIS A 135 -2.63 -8.51 15.02
CA HIS A 135 -2.59 -7.57 13.91
C HIS A 135 -2.69 -6.10 14.35
N SER A 136 -2.39 -5.82 15.63
CA SER A 136 -2.45 -4.47 16.20
C SER A 136 -3.82 -3.79 16.02
N GLY A 137 -4.87 -4.60 15.92
CA GLY A 137 -6.25 -4.12 15.76
C GLY A 137 -6.92 -3.80 17.08
N MET A 138 -8.08 -3.17 16.99
CA MET A 138 -8.96 -2.89 18.14
C MET A 138 -10.25 -3.69 17.97
N LEU A 139 -10.66 -4.39 19.04
CA LEU A 139 -11.90 -5.17 19.11
C LEU A 139 -12.93 -4.47 20.00
N ILE A 140 -14.15 -4.38 19.51
CA ILE A 140 -15.31 -3.93 20.29
C ILE A 140 -16.42 -4.99 20.15
N LYS A 141 -16.82 -5.61 21.25
CA LYS A 141 -18.02 -6.46 21.25
C LYS A 141 -19.24 -5.54 21.25
N TYR A 142 -19.99 -5.52 20.15
CA TYR A 142 -21.10 -4.62 19.94
C TYR A 142 -22.43 -5.22 20.41
N GLU A 143 -22.67 -6.50 20.07
CA GLU A 143 -23.84 -7.28 20.51
C GLU A 143 -23.37 -8.68 20.98
N LYS A 144 -24.31 -9.52 21.37
CA LYS A 144 -24.01 -10.87 21.84
C LYS A 144 -23.27 -11.72 20.80
N ASP A 145 -23.58 -11.50 19.51
CA ASP A 145 -23.16 -12.25 18.32
C ASP A 145 -22.30 -11.42 17.37
N LYS A 146 -22.12 -10.10 17.62
CA LYS A 146 -21.41 -9.18 16.71
C LYS A 146 -20.16 -8.57 17.35
N TYR A 147 -19.10 -8.62 16.59
CA TYR A 147 -17.79 -8.09 16.97
C TYR A 147 -17.32 -7.10 15.90
N PHE A 148 -17.12 -5.87 16.31
CA PHE A 148 -16.60 -4.80 15.47
C PHE A 148 -15.09 -4.72 15.65
N ILE A 149 -14.34 -4.71 14.54
CA ILE A 149 -12.88 -4.72 14.53
C ILE A 149 -12.40 -3.56 13.69
N ILE A 150 -11.36 -2.89 14.19
CA ILE A 150 -10.63 -1.85 13.46
C ILE A 150 -9.18 -2.31 13.30
N PHE A 151 -8.65 -2.27 12.09
CA PHE A 151 -7.26 -2.62 11.80
C PHE A 151 -6.70 -1.77 10.66
N GLU A 152 -5.38 -1.77 10.46
CA GLU A 152 -4.76 -1.04 9.37
C GLU A 152 -4.87 -1.78 8.03
N TYR A 153 -5.03 -1.01 6.95
CA TYR A 153 -5.16 -1.53 5.58
C TYR A 153 -4.06 -2.52 5.20
N ARG A 154 -2.84 -2.34 5.74
CA ARG A 154 -1.69 -3.23 5.45
C ARG A 154 -1.95 -4.71 5.75
N HIS A 155 -2.87 -5.01 6.65
CA HIS A 155 -3.21 -6.38 7.04
C HIS A 155 -4.28 -7.02 6.15
N LEU A 156 -5.06 -6.20 5.41
CA LEU A 156 -6.20 -6.67 4.63
C LEU A 156 -5.82 -7.70 3.56
N GLU A 157 -4.75 -7.45 2.82
CA GLU A 157 -4.28 -8.35 1.76
C GLU A 157 -3.95 -9.74 2.31
N GLN A 158 -3.29 -9.78 3.47
CA GLN A 158 -2.96 -11.03 4.16
C GLN A 158 -4.22 -11.75 4.64
N PHE A 159 -5.19 -11.00 5.19
CA PHE A 159 -6.46 -11.60 5.63
C PHE A 159 -7.23 -12.23 4.47
N ILE A 160 -7.29 -11.55 3.34
CA ILE A 160 -7.95 -12.09 2.12
C ILE A 160 -7.21 -13.35 1.64
N LYS A 161 -5.87 -13.30 1.58
CA LYS A 161 -5.03 -14.44 1.14
C LYS A 161 -5.22 -15.65 2.05
N ASN A 162 -5.30 -15.44 3.37
CA ASN A 162 -5.51 -16.48 4.37
C ASN A 162 -7.00 -16.84 4.56
N LYS A 163 -7.90 -16.28 3.73
CA LYS A 163 -9.36 -16.50 3.81
C LYS A 163 -9.90 -16.26 5.22
N PHE A 164 -9.37 -15.24 5.90
CA PHE A 164 -9.77 -14.89 7.27
C PHE A 164 -9.75 -16.12 8.20
N GLU A 165 -8.56 -16.61 8.49
CA GLU A 165 -8.33 -17.83 9.30
C GLU A 165 -9.09 -17.87 10.63
N ILE A 166 -9.43 -16.69 11.20
CA ILE A 166 -10.25 -16.57 12.40
C ILE A 166 -11.60 -17.30 12.27
N LEU A 167 -12.20 -17.30 11.06
CA LEU A 167 -13.47 -17.99 10.82
C LEU A 167 -13.34 -19.51 11.07
N ASN A 168 -12.21 -20.10 10.68
CA ASN A 168 -11.93 -21.50 10.91
C ASN A 168 -11.61 -21.78 12.39
N LYS A 169 -10.90 -20.88 13.06
CA LYS A 169 -10.61 -20.97 14.50
C LYS A 169 -11.93 -21.01 15.29
N ILE A 170 -12.87 -20.11 15.01
CA ILE A 170 -14.17 -20.10 15.70
C ILE A 170 -14.98 -21.37 15.41
N ARG A 171 -14.99 -21.84 14.16
CA ARG A 171 -15.66 -23.09 13.80
C ARG A 171 -15.10 -24.28 14.59
N SER A 172 -13.79 -24.41 14.71
CA SER A 172 -13.13 -25.52 15.40
C SER A 172 -13.43 -25.55 16.89
N ILE A 173 -13.68 -24.42 17.54
CA ILE A 173 -14.10 -24.37 18.96
C ILE A 173 -15.44 -25.07 19.15
N SER A 174 -16.34 -24.89 18.22
CA SER A 174 -17.72 -25.41 18.29
C SER A 174 -17.90 -26.80 17.67
N GLU A 175 -16.89 -27.39 17.02
CA GLU A 175 -16.97 -28.73 16.40
C GLU A 175 -17.34 -29.85 17.40
N LYS A 176 -17.05 -29.65 18.68
CA LYS A 176 -17.43 -30.58 19.75
C LYS A 176 -18.87 -30.45 20.21
N ASN A 177 -19.56 -29.41 19.75
CA ASN A 177 -20.97 -29.18 20.06
C ASN A 177 -21.86 -29.88 19.03
N THR A 178 -23.14 -30.03 19.37
CA THR A 178 -24.13 -30.65 18.49
C THR A 178 -24.32 -29.86 17.19
N ILE A 179 -24.12 -28.53 17.25
CA ILE A 179 -24.24 -27.61 16.12
C ILE A 179 -22.95 -26.79 16.02
N PRO A 180 -22.24 -26.83 14.90
CA PRO A 180 -21.05 -26.00 14.73
C PRO A 180 -21.42 -24.52 14.52
N ALA A 181 -20.54 -23.59 14.93
CA ALA A 181 -20.71 -22.17 14.66
C ALA A 181 -20.60 -21.87 13.17
N THR A 182 -21.53 -21.08 12.66
CA THR A 182 -21.42 -20.44 11.36
C THR A 182 -21.06 -18.98 11.56
N VAL A 183 -20.05 -18.50 10.79
CA VAL A 183 -19.46 -17.19 11.02
C VAL A 183 -19.26 -16.48 9.69
N SER A 184 -19.69 -15.24 9.65
CA SER A 184 -19.52 -14.33 8.51
C SER A 184 -18.63 -13.15 8.90
N ILE A 185 -17.91 -12.59 7.93
CA ILE A 185 -17.15 -11.35 8.10
C ILE A 185 -17.49 -10.39 6.95
N GLY A 186 -17.79 -9.14 7.31
CA GLY A 186 -17.99 -8.04 6.38
C GLY A 186 -16.93 -6.95 6.61
N ILE A 187 -16.45 -6.32 5.53
CA ILE A 187 -15.43 -5.24 5.53
C ILE A 187 -15.98 -4.04 4.80
#